data_d034bbea755e23da42f4f97f2a2989c5
#
_entry.id   d034bbea755e23da42f4f97f2a2989c5
#
_cell.length_a   1.000
_cell.length_b   1.000
_cell.length_c   1.000
_cell.angle_alpha   90.00
_cell.angle_beta   90.00
_cell.angle_gamma   90.00
#
_symmetry.space_group_name_H-M   'P 1'
#
loop_
_entity.id
_entity.type
_entity.pdbx_description
1 polymer ?
#
loop_
_entity_poly.entity_id
_entity_poly.type
_entity_poly.pdbx_seq_one_letter_code
_entity_poly.pdbx_strand_id
1 'polypeptide(L)'
;DSSSKDASTTAKPIEQAASVGTENPAPDVTPLATREEMNTADAERIFARIEASIAFAQQQNVRSIVLLGHGTGAYWAARYVAEKQPANVSKLVMVAAQTPAQAQADLSQMTPTLKVALLDVFYKDNALARKAALQRLQASKRVNGGEFKQVALAAIPGNREAEQEQLFRRIRGWLSPQPVDK
;
A
#
# COMPACT_ATOMS: atom_id res chain seq x y z
N ASP A 1 10.45 -28.45 33.46
CA ASP A 1 11.46 -27.46 33.15
C ASP A 1 11.79 -27.16 31.70
N SER A 2 11.01 -27.40 30.70
CA SER A 2 11.39 -27.02 29.34
C SER A 2 10.24 -27.02 28.35
N SER A 3 9.01 -26.78 28.81
CA SER A 3 7.84 -26.92 27.95
C SER A 3 7.21 -25.61 27.51
N SER A 4 7.87 -24.46 27.67
CA SER A 4 7.27 -23.18 27.34
C SER A 4 7.79 -22.51 26.05
N LYS A 5 8.54 -23.24 25.21
CA LYS A 5 9.15 -22.64 24.03
C LYS A 5 8.41 -22.90 22.70
N ASP A 6 7.40 -23.74 22.68
CA ASP A 6 6.82 -24.19 21.41
C ASP A 6 5.54 -23.48 20.99
N ALA A 7 4.98 -22.61 21.84
CA ALA A 7 3.73 -21.94 21.53
C ALA A 7 3.88 -20.62 20.73
N SER A 8 5.11 -20.08 20.67
CA SER A 8 5.33 -18.78 20.02
C SER A 8 5.69 -18.86 18.53
N THR A 9 5.98 -20.06 18.04
CA THR A 9 6.46 -20.25 16.67
C THR A 9 5.35 -20.44 15.63
N THR A 10 4.14 -20.71 16.06
CA THR A 10 3.03 -21.03 15.14
C THR A 10 2.24 -19.82 14.67
N ALA A 11 2.36 -18.69 15.34
CA ALA A 11 1.61 -17.49 14.98
C ALA A 11 2.31 -16.58 13.94
N LYS A 12 3.62 -16.75 13.75
CA LYS A 12 4.41 -15.92 12.84
C LYS A 12 4.12 -16.10 11.35
N PRO A 13 3.76 -17.29 10.84
CA PRO A 13 3.50 -17.45 9.42
C PRO A 13 2.24 -16.76 8.91
N ILE A 14 1.27 -16.52 9.77
CA ILE A 14 -0.02 -15.92 9.36
C ILE A 14 0.09 -14.40 9.26
N GLU A 15 0.85 -13.78 10.14
CA GLU A 15 1.08 -12.33 10.05
C GLU A 15 1.93 -11.96 8.83
N GLN A 16 2.86 -12.80 8.44
CA GLN A 16 3.70 -12.57 7.27
C GLN A 16 2.94 -12.72 5.94
N ALA A 17 1.89 -13.51 5.89
CA ALA A 17 1.07 -13.67 4.69
C ALA A 17 0.14 -12.47 4.44
N ALA A 18 -0.17 -11.70 5.49
CA ALA A 18 -1.08 -10.55 5.38
C ALA A 18 -0.37 -9.23 5.08
N SER A 19 0.93 -9.16 5.25
CA SER A 19 1.69 -7.93 5.08
C SER A 19 2.63 -7.99 3.88
N VAL A 20 2.08 -7.76 2.69
CA VAL A 20 2.91 -7.53 1.51
C VAL A 20 3.65 -6.20 1.71
N GLY A 21 4.93 -6.25 2.00
CA GLY A 21 5.79 -5.07 2.05
C GLY A 21 6.30 -4.63 3.42
N THR A 22 6.06 -5.38 4.49
CA THR A 22 6.59 -5.04 5.82
C THR A 22 7.80 -5.86 6.25
N GLU A 23 8.27 -6.78 5.44
CA GLU A 23 9.54 -7.44 5.74
C GLU A 23 10.71 -6.51 5.43
N ASN A 24 11.29 -5.96 6.48
CA ASN A 24 12.67 -5.53 6.39
C ASN A 24 13.52 -6.81 6.35
N PRO A 25 14.18 -7.12 5.24
CA PRO A 25 15.14 -8.20 5.24
C PRO A 25 16.20 -7.88 6.29
N ALA A 26 16.58 -8.89 7.08
CA ALA A 26 17.74 -8.78 7.95
C ALA A 26 18.92 -8.20 7.14
N PRO A 27 19.72 -7.31 7.70
CA PRO A 27 20.86 -6.76 6.97
C PRO A 27 21.76 -7.89 6.54
N ASP A 28 21.65 -8.27 5.29
CA ASP A 28 22.55 -9.21 4.67
C ASP A 28 23.85 -8.46 4.42
N VAL A 29 24.93 -9.01 4.92
CA VAL A 29 26.27 -8.44 4.81
C VAL A 29 26.83 -8.68 3.40
N THR A 30 26.02 -8.54 2.38
CA THR A 30 26.49 -8.64 1.00
C THR A 30 27.13 -7.31 0.61
N PRO A 31 28.42 -7.28 0.30
CA PRO A 31 29.09 -6.03 0.04
C PRO A 31 28.63 -5.43 -1.28
N LEU A 32 28.21 -4.17 -1.21
CA LEU A 32 28.32 -3.22 -2.31
C LEU A 32 27.46 -3.46 -3.56
N ALA A 33 26.23 -3.96 -3.36
CA ALA A 33 25.20 -3.67 -4.37
C ALA A 33 24.98 -2.16 -4.41
N THR A 34 25.02 -1.59 -5.60
CA THR A 34 24.67 -0.19 -5.75
C THR A 34 23.23 0.02 -5.29
N ARG A 35 22.90 1.24 -4.84
CA ARG A 35 21.54 1.61 -4.46
C ARG A 35 20.51 1.25 -5.55
N GLU A 36 20.92 1.33 -6.79
CA GLU A 36 20.11 0.99 -7.96
C GLU A 36 19.86 -0.52 -8.08
N GLU A 37 20.90 -1.33 -7.89
CA GLU A 37 20.78 -2.79 -7.89
C GLU A 37 19.93 -3.31 -6.75
N MET A 38 20.06 -2.73 -5.54
CA MET A 38 19.22 -3.06 -4.40
C MET A 38 17.75 -2.73 -4.67
N ASN A 39 17.47 -1.56 -5.25
CA ASN A 39 16.12 -1.16 -5.61
C ASN A 39 15.50 -2.09 -6.66
N THR A 40 16.29 -2.53 -7.62
CA THR A 40 15.84 -3.45 -8.69
C THR A 40 15.52 -4.83 -8.13
N ALA A 41 16.40 -5.39 -7.30
CA ALA A 41 16.19 -6.69 -6.66
C ALA A 41 14.98 -6.68 -5.72
N ASP A 42 14.81 -5.63 -4.93
CA ASP A 42 13.65 -5.47 -4.06
C ASP A 42 12.36 -5.32 -4.86
N ALA A 43 12.38 -4.55 -5.92
CA ALA A 43 11.23 -4.38 -6.81
C ALA A 43 10.80 -5.71 -7.44
N GLU A 44 11.72 -6.48 -7.97
CA GLU A 44 11.43 -7.79 -8.59
C GLU A 44 10.79 -8.75 -7.58
N ARG A 45 11.34 -8.82 -6.38
CA ARG A 45 10.82 -9.69 -5.32
C ARG A 45 9.42 -9.27 -4.88
N ILE A 46 9.20 -7.99 -4.65
CA ILE A 46 7.91 -7.46 -4.19
C ILE A 46 6.87 -7.59 -5.31
N PHE A 47 7.24 -7.27 -6.54
CA PHE A 47 6.35 -7.41 -7.69
C PHE A 47 5.92 -8.85 -7.91
N ALA A 48 6.83 -9.81 -7.74
CA ALA A 48 6.49 -11.23 -7.82
C ALA A 48 5.44 -11.63 -6.78
N ARG A 49 5.52 -11.10 -5.58
CA ARG A 49 4.51 -11.33 -4.52
C ARG A 49 3.16 -10.72 -4.88
N ILE A 50 3.15 -9.52 -5.40
CA ILE A 50 1.92 -8.86 -5.86
C ILE A 50 1.29 -9.67 -7.00
N GLU A 51 2.07 -10.08 -7.97
CA GLU A 51 1.60 -10.89 -9.09
C GLU A 51 1.02 -12.24 -8.65
N ALA A 52 1.66 -12.89 -7.68
CA ALA A 52 1.16 -14.13 -7.10
C ALA A 52 -0.19 -13.92 -6.40
N SER A 53 -0.36 -12.82 -5.68
CA SER A 53 -1.62 -12.47 -5.03
C SER A 53 -2.72 -12.18 -6.04
N ILE A 54 -2.40 -11.49 -7.13
CA ILE A 54 -3.34 -11.21 -8.23
C ILE A 54 -3.75 -12.51 -8.91
N ALA A 55 -2.79 -13.39 -9.21
CA ALA A 55 -3.06 -14.68 -9.82
C ALA A 55 -3.96 -15.55 -8.95
N PHE A 56 -3.73 -15.54 -7.64
CA PHE A 56 -4.60 -16.25 -6.69
C PHE A 56 -6.04 -15.70 -6.72
N ALA A 57 -6.21 -14.40 -6.71
CA ALA A 57 -7.52 -13.75 -6.81
C ALA A 57 -8.23 -14.10 -8.12
N GLN A 58 -7.50 -14.14 -9.23
CA GLN A 58 -8.04 -14.52 -10.54
C GLN A 58 -8.56 -15.97 -10.56
N GLN A 59 -7.88 -16.88 -9.87
CA GLN A 59 -8.34 -18.27 -9.72
C GLN A 59 -9.68 -18.38 -8.98
N GLN A 60 -10.05 -17.36 -8.20
CA GLN A 60 -11.34 -17.29 -7.51
C GLN A 60 -12.44 -16.65 -8.37
N ASN A 61 -12.24 -16.52 -9.67
CA ASN A 61 -13.17 -15.90 -10.62
C ASN A 61 -13.50 -14.42 -10.32
N VAL A 62 -12.55 -13.72 -9.75
CA VAL A 62 -12.69 -12.29 -9.46
C VAL A 62 -12.42 -11.49 -10.73
N ARG A 63 -13.35 -10.60 -11.11
CA ARG A 63 -13.24 -9.78 -12.32
C ARG A 63 -12.49 -8.48 -12.10
N SER A 64 -12.52 -7.96 -10.90
CA SER A 64 -11.92 -6.69 -10.53
C SER A 64 -11.18 -6.83 -9.22
N ILE A 65 -9.94 -6.36 -9.20
CA ILE A 65 -9.07 -6.43 -8.04
C ILE A 65 -8.81 -5.02 -7.52
N VAL A 66 -8.89 -4.88 -6.21
CA VAL A 66 -8.45 -3.68 -5.49
C VAL A 66 -7.15 -4.01 -4.78
N LEU A 67 -6.10 -3.27 -5.08
CA LEU A 67 -4.86 -3.35 -4.33
C LEU A 67 -4.92 -2.40 -3.14
N LEU A 68 -4.47 -2.88 -1.99
CA LEU A 68 -4.33 -2.07 -0.79
C LEU A 68 -2.91 -2.17 -0.27
N GLY A 69 -2.24 -1.04 -0.10
CA GLY A 69 -0.91 -0.96 0.48
C GLY A 69 -0.89 -0.07 1.71
N HIS A 70 -0.14 -0.46 2.73
CA HIS A 70 0.04 0.28 3.96
C HIS A 70 1.51 0.67 4.14
N GLY A 71 1.78 1.91 4.52
CA GLY A 71 3.16 2.38 4.74
C GLY A 71 3.98 2.32 3.45
N THR A 72 5.14 1.69 3.50
CA THR A 72 5.97 1.46 2.31
C THR A 72 5.33 0.48 1.31
N GLY A 73 4.43 -0.39 1.78
CA GLY A 73 3.62 -1.24 0.91
C GLY A 73 2.74 -0.45 -0.05
N ALA A 74 2.29 0.74 0.35
CA ALA A 74 1.56 1.65 -0.55
C ALA A 74 2.44 2.14 -1.69
N TYR A 75 3.70 2.47 -1.42
CA TYR A 75 4.67 2.85 -2.45
C TYR A 75 4.86 1.71 -3.48
N TRP A 76 5.07 0.48 -3.00
CA TRP A 76 5.29 -0.65 -3.88
C TRP A 76 4.06 -1.02 -4.70
N ALA A 77 2.88 -0.94 -4.12
CA ALA A 77 1.63 -1.16 -4.84
C ALA A 77 1.42 -0.09 -5.94
N ALA A 78 1.66 1.17 -5.63
CA ALA A 78 1.57 2.26 -6.61
C ALA A 78 2.60 2.10 -7.72
N ARG A 79 3.84 1.75 -7.38
CA ARG A 79 4.90 1.51 -8.36
C ARG A 79 4.58 0.33 -9.27
N TYR A 80 4.06 -0.75 -8.71
CA TYR A 80 3.61 -1.90 -9.50
C TYR A 80 2.53 -1.50 -10.52
N VAL A 81 1.52 -0.77 -10.08
CA VAL A 81 0.45 -0.30 -10.97
C VAL A 81 0.99 0.65 -12.04
N ALA A 82 1.91 1.55 -11.68
CA ALA A 82 2.51 2.48 -12.62
C ALA A 82 3.34 1.79 -13.70
N GLU A 83 4.16 0.81 -13.32
CA GLU A 83 5.07 0.13 -14.23
C GLU A 83 4.42 -1.00 -15.02
N LYS A 84 3.57 -1.80 -14.39
CA LYS A 84 2.98 -3.00 -15.00
C LYS A 84 1.62 -2.76 -15.62
N GLN A 85 0.90 -1.74 -15.21
CA GLN A 85 -0.45 -1.41 -15.67
C GLN A 85 -1.36 -2.64 -15.77
N PRO A 86 -1.55 -3.38 -14.66
CA PRO A 86 -2.30 -4.64 -14.67
C PRO A 86 -3.77 -4.39 -15.03
N ALA A 87 -4.26 -5.06 -16.06
CA ALA A 87 -5.61 -4.85 -16.59
C ALA A 87 -6.72 -5.16 -15.56
N ASN A 88 -6.45 -6.07 -14.64
CA ASN A 88 -7.44 -6.56 -13.68
C ASN A 88 -7.52 -5.72 -12.40
N VAL A 89 -6.57 -4.83 -12.18
CA VAL A 89 -6.56 -3.92 -11.05
C VAL A 89 -7.28 -2.64 -11.43
N SER A 90 -8.41 -2.40 -10.82
CA SER A 90 -9.25 -1.23 -11.11
C SER A 90 -9.08 -0.09 -10.10
N LYS A 91 -8.68 -0.43 -8.88
CA LYS A 91 -8.59 0.52 -7.78
C LYS A 91 -7.34 0.25 -6.94
N LEU A 92 -6.78 1.32 -6.40
CA LEU A 92 -5.66 1.28 -5.46
C LEU A 92 -6.02 2.08 -4.21
N VAL A 93 -5.84 1.46 -3.05
CA VAL A 93 -5.98 2.11 -1.75
C VAL A 93 -4.61 2.22 -1.10
N MET A 94 -4.20 3.43 -0.78
CA MET A 94 -2.97 3.70 -0.03
C MET A 94 -3.34 4.15 1.39
N VAL A 95 -2.76 3.51 2.39
CA VAL A 95 -2.96 3.85 3.79
C VAL A 95 -1.63 4.22 4.42
N ALA A 96 -1.56 5.40 5.02
CA ALA A 96 -0.34 5.90 5.66
C ALA A 96 0.89 5.76 4.75
N ALA A 97 0.76 6.13 3.50
CA ALA A 97 1.76 5.91 2.46
C ALA A 97 3.10 6.55 2.80
N GLN A 98 4.17 5.81 2.62
CA GLN A 98 5.54 6.26 2.84
C GLN A 98 6.42 5.88 1.67
N THR A 99 7.19 6.83 1.18
CA THR A 99 8.24 6.54 0.22
C THR A 99 9.45 5.95 0.96
N PRO A 100 9.96 4.78 0.55
CA PRO A 100 11.18 4.23 1.13
C PRO A 100 12.35 5.19 1.00
N ALA A 101 13.24 5.22 1.99
CA ALA A 101 14.40 6.11 2.00
C ALA A 101 15.33 5.91 0.79
N GLN A 102 15.38 4.69 0.24
CA GLN A 102 16.21 4.33 -0.90
C GLN A 102 15.53 4.57 -2.26
N ALA A 103 14.26 4.98 -2.25
CA ALA A 103 13.51 5.17 -3.50
C ALA A 103 14.12 6.28 -4.36
N GLN A 104 14.19 6.06 -5.66
CA GLN A 104 14.69 7.05 -6.63
C GLN A 104 13.68 8.16 -6.88
N ALA A 105 12.39 7.82 -6.83
CA ALA A 105 11.30 8.76 -7.06
C ALA A 105 10.36 8.76 -5.87
N ASP A 106 9.85 9.95 -5.53
CA ASP A 106 8.84 10.09 -4.50
C ASP A 106 7.47 9.60 -5.00
N LEU A 107 6.66 9.15 -4.07
CA LEU A 107 5.31 8.67 -4.38
C LEU A 107 4.45 9.75 -5.06
N SER A 108 4.65 11.03 -4.72
CA SER A 108 3.97 12.15 -5.38
C SER A 108 4.27 12.30 -6.87
N GLN A 109 5.39 11.76 -7.34
CA GLN A 109 5.73 11.72 -8.76
C GLN A 109 5.01 10.59 -9.51
N MET A 110 4.65 9.53 -8.81
CA MET A 110 3.96 8.37 -9.40
C MET A 110 2.45 8.52 -9.43
N THR A 111 1.86 9.11 -8.38
CA THR A 111 0.39 9.18 -8.26
C THR A 111 -0.30 9.83 -9.45
N PRO A 112 0.23 10.88 -10.11
CA PRO A 112 -0.41 11.44 -11.29
C PRO A 112 -0.40 10.51 -12.51
N THR A 113 0.49 9.53 -12.55
CA THR A 113 0.62 8.61 -13.68
C THR A 113 -0.31 7.40 -13.59
N LEU A 114 -0.96 7.21 -12.45
CA LEU A 114 -1.83 6.06 -12.21
C LEU A 114 -3.16 6.24 -12.93
N LYS A 115 -3.54 5.23 -13.70
CA LYS A 115 -4.80 5.21 -14.45
C LYS A 115 -5.95 4.57 -13.69
N VAL A 116 -5.68 4.06 -12.49
CA VAL A 116 -6.69 3.45 -11.61
C VAL A 116 -7.32 4.50 -10.71
N ALA A 117 -8.51 4.21 -10.20
CA ALA A 117 -9.08 5.00 -9.13
C ALA A 117 -8.25 4.84 -7.86
N LEU A 118 -7.85 5.94 -7.26
CA LEU A 118 -6.92 5.99 -6.14
C LEU A 118 -7.56 6.63 -4.91
N LEU A 119 -7.53 5.90 -3.80
CA LEU A 119 -7.85 6.43 -2.49
C LEU A 119 -6.58 6.55 -1.66
N ASP A 120 -6.30 7.75 -1.19
CA ASP A 120 -5.14 8.07 -0.37
C ASP A 120 -5.60 8.43 1.04
N VAL A 121 -5.38 7.51 1.98
CA VAL A 121 -5.77 7.68 3.39
C VAL A 121 -4.55 8.04 4.21
N PHE A 122 -4.60 9.15 4.91
CA PHE A 122 -3.50 9.59 5.77
C PHE A 122 -4.00 10.03 7.14
N TYR A 123 -3.13 9.99 8.13
CA TYR A 123 -3.44 10.43 9.49
C TYR A 123 -3.04 11.89 9.69
N LYS A 124 -4.02 12.74 9.93
CA LYS A 124 -3.85 14.19 10.03
C LYS A 124 -3.05 14.65 11.25
N ASP A 125 -2.91 13.78 12.24
CA ASP A 125 -2.14 14.08 13.47
C ASP A 125 -0.64 14.10 13.23
N ASN A 126 -0.17 13.53 12.13
CA ASN A 126 1.24 13.50 11.75
C ASN A 126 1.54 14.61 10.75
N ALA A 127 2.42 15.55 11.13
CA ALA A 127 2.76 16.71 10.31
C ALA A 127 3.46 16.32 8.99
N LEU A 128 4.34 15.32 9.02
CA LEU A 128 5.01 14.81 7.82
C LEU A 128 4.03 14.12 6.88
N ALA A 129 3.08 13.36 7.43
CA ALA A 129 2.03 12.73 6.64
C ALA A 129 1.13 13.76 5.95
N ARG A 130 0.75 14.83 6.64
CA ARG A 130 -0.02 15.94 6.05
C ARG A 130 0.72 16.60 4.90
N LYS A 131 2.01 16.89 5.09
CA LYS A 131 2.86 17.52 4.07
C LYS A 131 2.98 16.62 2.83
N ALA A 132 3.25 15.34 3.02
CA ALA A 132 3.35 14.38 1.94
C ALA A 132 2.00 14.22 1.19
N ALA A 133 0.89 14.14 1.91
CA ALA A 133 -0.44 14.07 1.34
C ALA A 133 -0.78 15.31 0.49
N LEU A 134 -0.39 16.49 0.96
CA LEU A 134 -0.58 17.73 0.19
C LEU A 134 0.22 17.72 -1.11
N GLN A 135 1.46 17.23 -1.07
CA GLN A 135 2.29 17.09 -2.27
C GLN A 135 1.66 16.14 -3.29
N ARG A 136 1.11 15.02 -2.85
CA ARG A 136 0.40 14.07 -3.72
C ARG A 136 -0.86 14.69 -4.32
N LEU A 137 -1.62 15.43 -3.52
CA LEU A 137 -2.81 16.13 -4.00
C LEU A 137 -2.48 17.17 -5.06
N GLN A 138 -1.46 17.99 -4.81
CA GLN A 138 -1.03 19.03 -5.76
C GLN A 138 -0.51 18.42 -7.06
N ALA A 139 0.24 17.34 -6.97
CA ALA A 139 0.73 16.62 -8.15
C ALA A 139 -0.44 16.07 -8.98
N SER A 140 -1.45 15.51 -8.33
CA SER A 140 -2.60 14.89 -8.98
C SER A 140 -3.52 15.92 -9.68
N LYS A 141 -3.56 17.16 -9.21
CA LYS A 141 -4.31 18.24 -9.86
C LYS A 141 -3.76 18.67 -11.21
N ARG A 142 -2.51 18.36 -11.48
CA ARG A 142 -1.83 18.74 -12.73
C ARG A 142 -2.15 17.82 -13.90
N VAL A 143 -2.79 16.71 -13.64
CA VAL A 143 -3.06 15.68 -14.66
C VAL A 143 -4.56 15.42 -14.73
N ASN A 144 -5.13 15.63 -15.89
CA ASN A 144 -6.50 15.24 -16.18
C ASN A 144 -6.55 13.74 -16.45
N GLY A 145 -6.80 12.95 -15.41
CA GLY A 145 -6.97 11.53 -15.67
C GLY A 145 -7.14 10.73 -14.42
N GLY A 146 -7.91 9.96 -14.13
CA GLY A 146 -8.08 9.11 -12.98
C GLY A 146 -8.75 9.79 -11.78
N GLU A 147 -9.53 9.05 -11.11
CA GLU A 147 -10.20 9.46 -9.89
C GLU A 147 -9.20 9.41 -8.74
N PHE A 148 -8.92 10.57 -8.15
CA PHE A 148 -8.05 10.68 -6.99
C PHE A 148 -8.83 11.28 -5.82
N LYS A 149 -8.91 10.53 -4.72
CA LYS A 149 -9.57 11.00 -3.50
C LYS A 149 -8.64 10.85 -2.31
N GLN A 150 -8.58 11.86 -1.47
CA GLN A 150 -7.89 11.81 -0.18
C GLN A 150 -8.88 11.78 0.97
N VAL A 151 -8.52 11.05 2.01
CA VAL A 151 -9.24 10.98 3.28
C VAL A 151 -8.26 11.19 4.42
N ALA A 152 -8.53 12.20 5.23
CA ALA A 152 -7.78 12.46 6.45
C ALA A 152 -8.48 11.79 7.64
N LEU A 153 -7.77 10.91 8.33
CA LEU A 153 -8.26 10.26 9.54
C LEU A 153 -7.55 10.81 10.77
N ALA A 154 -8.25 10.80 11.91
CA ALA A 154 -7.64 11.06 13.20
C ALA A 154 -7.09 9.75 13.78
N ALA A 155 -5.88 9.79 14.33
CA ALA A 155 -5.40 8.69 15.14
C ALA A 155 -6.24 8.55 16.41
N ILE A 156 -6.41 7.33 16.87
CA ILE A 156 -7.10 7.03 18.15
C ILE A 156 -6.10 6.31 19.05
N PRO A 157 -5.25 7.07 19.76
CA PRO A 157 -4.24 6.48 20.63
C PRO A 157 -4.86 5.58 21.69
N GLY A 158 -4.27 4.42 21.89
CA GLY A 158 -4.73 3.47 22.91
C GLY A 158 -5.94 2.64 22.51
N ASN A 159 -6.54 2.88 21.36
CA ASN A 159 -7.68 2.09 20.87
C ASN A 159 -7.48 1.68 19.39
N ARG A 160 -6.67 0.66 19.19
CA ARG A 160 -6.34 0.12 17.87
C ARG A 160 -7.57 -0.40 17.13
N GLU A 161 -8.49 -1.01 17.84
CA GLU A 161 -9.71 -1.57 17.25
C GLU A 161 -10.60 -0.47 16.66
N ALA A 162 -10.83 0.60 17.40
CA ALA A 162 -11.61 1.73 16.92
C ALA A 162 -10.94 2.44 15.74
N GLU A 163 -9.62 2.54 15.74
CA GLU A 163 -8.85 3.11 14.62
C GLU A 163 -8.98 2.25 13.37
N GLN A 164 -8.86 0.93 13.49
CA GLN A 164 -9.07 0.01 12.38
C GLN A 164 -10.50 0.04 11.86
N GLU A 165 -11.49 0.10 12.74
CA GLU A 165 -12.90 0.20 12.34
C GLU A 165 -13.18 1.48 11.57
N GLN A 166 -12.64 2.62 12.01
CA GLN A 166 -12.73 3.90 11.31
C GLN A 166 -12.14 3.80 9.91
N LEU A 167 -10.95 3.21 9.79
CA LEU A 167 -10.27 3.00 8.52
C LEU A 167 -11.10 2.14 7.56
N PHE A 168 -11.55 0.98 8.02
CA PHE A 168 -12.34 0.06 7.19
C PHE A 168 -13.67 0.65 6.75
N ARG A 169 -14.32 1.43 7.60
CA ARG A 169 -15.56 2.11 7.26
C ARG A 169 -15.36 3.09 6.11
N ARG A 170 -14.28 3.86 6.14
CA ARG A 170 -13.97 4.84 5.09
C ARG A 170 -13.59 4.16 3.77
N ILE A 171 -12.78 3.11 3.83
CA ILE A 171 -12.41 2.33 2.63
C ILE A 171 -13.65 1.67 2.03
N ARG A 172 -14.46 1.04 2.84
CA ARG A 172 -15.70 0.37 2.42
C ARG A 172 -16.68 1.34 1.78
N GLY A 173 -16.82 2.53 2.35
CA GLY A 173 -17.66 3.58 1.79
C GLY A 173 -17.20 4.05 0.41
N TRP A 174 -15.90 4.10 0.18
CA TRP A 174 -15.35 4.45 -1.12
C TRP A 174 -15.48 3.32 -2.15
N LEU A 175 -15.33 2.07 -1.71
CA LEU A 175 -15.48 0.89 -2.59
C LEU A 175 -16.93 0.64 -3.01
N SER A 176 -17.88 1.03 -2.19
CA SER A 176 -19.32 0.85 -2.44
C SER A 176 -19.95 2.23 -2.66
N PRO A 177 -19.85 2.82 -3.86
CA PRO A 177 -20.45 4.12 -4.11
C PRO A 177 -21.96 4.05 -3.87
N GLN A 178 -22.47 5.04 -3.12
CA GLN A 178 -23.91 5.19 -2.88
C GLN A 178 -24.65 5.32 -4.21
N PRO A 179 -25.82 4.68 -4.36
CA PRO A 179 -26.65 4.93 -5.54
C PRO A 179 -26.98 6.41 -5.58
N VAL A 180 -26.73 7.01 -6.74
CA VAL A 180 -27.13 8.41 -6.99
C VAL A 180 -28.65 8.43 -6.96
N ASP A 181 -29.23 9.06 -5.96
CA ASP A 181 -30.65 9.34 -5.92
C ASP A 181 -31.01 10.15 -7.17
N LYS A 182 -31.86 9.58 -7.99
CA LYS A 182 -32.40 10.26 -9.17
C LYS A 182 -33.41 11.28 -8.75
#